data_d534e7cee136261259fdee80a49352f2
#
_entry.id   d534e7cee136261259fdee80a49352f2
#
_cell.length_a   1.000
_cell.length_b   1.000
_cell.length_c   1.000
_cell.angle_alpha   90.00
_cell.angle_beta   90.00
_cell.angle_gamma   90.00
#
_symmetry.space_group_name_H-M   'P 1'
#
loop_
_entity.id
_entity.type
_entity.pdbx_description
1 polymer ?
#
loop_
_entity_poly.entity_id
_entity_poly.type
_entity_poly.pdbx_seq_one_letter_code
_entity_poly.pdbx_strand_id
1 'polypeptide(L)'
;MFIFISLTVFGGHHEMGESHHADSSQDGKNPFVMIARLTVKPGMVDQYLDIADEVDKVTKLYEPGMLFHNFDADPDNKLGFNWTEVYSNSEALVTHLTADYALEYVGKHNELADSFSIEIYGDLSKEAIDAVLGLGLPFKHFKTTRVGYVRENKFK
;
A
#
# COMPACT_ATOMS: atom_id res chain seq x y z
N MET A 1 -53.13 43.34 -25.05
CA MET A 1 -53.22 42.73 -23.71
C MET A 1 -52.00 41.86 -23.58
N PHE A 2 -50.93 42.44 -23.07
CA PHE A 2 -49.61 41.69 -22.87
C PHE A 2 -49.55 41.21 -21.45
N ILE A 3 -49.42 39.89 -21.28
CA ILE A 3 -49.24 39.24 -19.97
C ILE A 3 -47.74 39.16 -19.73
N PHE A 4 -47.26 39.89 -18.71
CA PHE A 4 -45.89 39.74 -18.18
C PHE A 4 -45.87 38.56 -17.21
N ILE A 5 -45.10 37.52 -17.56
CA ILE A 5 -44.76 36.43 -16.64
C ILE A 5 -43.45 36.82 -15.94
N SER A 6 -43.55 37.10 -14.65
CA SER A 6 -42.40 37.35 -13.77
C SER A 6 -41.73 36.04 -13.44
N LEU A 7 -40.48 35.84 -13.88
CA LEU A 7 -39.65 34.70 -13.56
C LEU A 7 -38.84 35.01 -12.28
N THR A 8 -39.27 34.44 -11.14
CA THR A 8 -38.54 34.55 -9.88
C THR A 8 -37.38 33.56 -9.91
N VAL A 9 -36.13 34.07 -9.99
CA VAL A 9 -34.93 33.27 -9.86
C VAL A 9 -34.68 33.00 -8.38
N PHE A 10 -34.89 31.76 -7.95
CA PHE A 10 -34.44 31.30 -6.67
C PHE A 10 -32.92 31.10 -6.72
N GLY A 11 -32.17 32.01 -6.13
CA GLY A 11 -30.75 31.87 -5.88
C GLY A 11 -30.50 30.81 -4.77
N GLY A 12 -30.24 29.58 -5.15
CA GLY A 12 -29.73 28.58 -4.22
C GLY A 12 -28.27 28.91 -3.89
N HIS A 13 -28.01 29.32 -2.65
CA HIS A 13 -26.68 29.35 -2.09
C HIS A 13 -26.23 27.90 -1.97
N HIS A 14 -25.30 27.49 -2.83
CA HIS A 14 -24.49 26.29 -2.60
C HIS A 14 -23.44 26.67 -1.57
N GLU A 15 -23.70 26.32 -0.33
CA GLU A 15 -22.64 26.22 0.68
C GLU A 15 -21.67 25.16 0.17
N MET A 16 -20.47 25.61 -0.22
CA MET A 16 -19.35 24.73 -0.48
C MET A 16 -18.98 24.10 0.85
N GLY A 17 -19.31 22.80 0.97
CA GLY A 17 -18.98 21.99 2.13
C GLY A 17 -17.50 22.14 2.49
N GLU A 18 -17.27 22.38 3.76
CA GLU A 18 -15.96 22.39 4.39
C GLU A 18 -15.19 21.14 3.97
N SER A 19 -14.02 21.35 3.42
CA SER A 19 -13.03 20.29 3.23
C SER A 19 -12.75 19.72 4.61
N HIS A 20 -13.17 18.48 4.87
CA HIS A 20 -12.70 17.73 6.04
C HIS A 20 -11.18 17.65 5.92
N HIS A 21 -10.48 18.50 6.65
CA HIS A 21 -9.09 18.28 6.97
C HIS A 21 -9.04 16.95 7.74
N ALA A 22 -8.39 15.94 7.16
CA ALA A 22 -8.10 14.71 7.86
C ALA A 22 -7.37 15.08 9.16
N ASP A 23 -7.91 14.65 10.29
CA ASP A 23 -7.34 14.88 11.61
C ASP A 23 -5.94 14.24 11.64
N SER A 24 -4.91 15.06 11.86
CA SER A 24 -3.51 14.62 11.93
C SER A 24 -3.23 13.62 13.07
N SER A 25 -4.22 13.39 13.96
CA SER A 25 -4.16 12.39 15.04
C SER A 25 -4.32 10.94 14.54
N GLN A 26 -4.69 10.72 13.27
CA GLN A 26 -4.92 9.42 12.65
C GLN A 26 -3.78 8.97 11.74
N ASP A 27 -2.70 9.75 11.63
CA ASP A 27 -1.56 9.44 10.76
C ASP A 27 -1.02 8.03 11.06
N GLY A 28 -1.12 7.15 10.07
CA GLY A 28 -0.60 5.79 10.13
C GLY A 28 -1.38 4.77 10.96
N LYS A 29 -2.58 5.08 11.48
CA LYS A 29 -3.41 4.17 12.29
C LYS A 29 -4.39 3.32 11.47
N ASN A 30 -4.65 3.72 10.23
CA ASN A 30 -5.60 3.05 9.36
C ASN A 30 -4.94 1.96 8.52
N PRO A 31 -5.70 0.90 8.13
CA PRO A 31 -5.23 -0.07 7.16
C PRO A 31 -4.87 0.58 5.82
N PHE A 32 -3.84 0.06 5.18
CA PHE A 32 -3.38 0.51 3.87
C PHE A 32 -2.86 -0.66 3.04
N VAL A 33 -2.66 -0.42 1.74
CA VAL A 33 -2.15 -1.39 0.78
C VAL A 33 -0.73 -1.03 0.38
N MET A 34 0.14 -2.03 0.33
CA MET A 34 1.44 -1.96 -0.32
C MET A 34 1.47 -2.94 -1.50
N ILE A 35 2.08 -2.52 -2.60
CA ILE A 35 2.39 -3.37 -3.73
C ILE A 35 3.89 -3.27 -3.99
N ALA A 36 4.59 -4.40 -3.88
CA ALA A 36 5.99 -4.50 -4.23
C ALA A 36 6.13 -5.27 -5.54
N ARG A 37 6.61 -4.58 -6.58
CA ARG A 37 6.77 -5.13 -7.93
C ARG A 37 8.21 -5.51 -8.16
N LEU A 38 8.44 -6.69 -8.75
CA LEU A 38 9.78 -7.19 -9.01
C LEU A 38 9.88 -7.95 -10.34
N THR A 39 11.10 -8.08 -10.81
CA THR A 39 11.42 -8.93 -11.96
C THR A 39 12.55 -9.86 -11.56
N VAL A 40 12.31 -11.16 -11.64
CA VAL A 40 13.28 -12.22 -11.35
C VAL A 40 14.23 -12.39 -12.52
N LYS A 41 15.48 -12.73 -12.27
CA LYS A 41 16.47 -13.04 -13.30
C LYS A 41 16.09 -14.29 -14.10
N PRO A 42 16.38 -14.35 -15.41
CA PRO A 42 16.13 -15.55 -16.21
C PRO A 42 16.76 -16.80 -15.58
N GLY A 43 15.96 -17.86 -15.43
CA GLY A 43 16.40 -19.14 -14.86
C GLY A 43 16.38 -19.21 -13.33
N MET A 44 16.00 -18.12 -12.61
CA MET A 44 16.00 -18.06 -11.15
C MET A 44 14.58 -18.14 -10.55
N VAL A 45 13.56 -18.34 -11.37
CA VAL A 45 12.15 -18.28 -10.90
C VAL A 45 11.86 -19.31 -9.81
N ASP A 46 12.27 -20.57 -9.99
CA ASP A 46 12.01 -21.62 -8.99
C ASP A 46 12.68 -21.30 -7.66
N GLN A 47 13.95 -20.85 -7.68
CA GLN A 47 14.66 -20.44 -6.46
C GLN A 47 14.02 -19.23 -5.81
N TYR A 48 13.48 -18.30 -6.61
CA TYR A 48 12.79 -17.12 -6.09
C TYR A 48 11.46 -17.50 -5.41
N LEU A 49 10.70 -18.44 -6.01
CA LEU A 49 9.48 -18.95 -5.41
C LEU A 49 9.75 -19.66 -4.07
N ASP A 50 10.87 -20.37 -3.95
CA ASP A 50 11.27 -20.99 -2.69
C ASP A 50 11.49 -19.95 -1.58
N ILE A 51 12.24 -18.88 -1.84
CA ILE A 51 12.45 -17.81 -0.83
C ILE A 51 11.19 -17.02 -0.53
N ALA A 52 10.31 -16.85 -1.52
CA ALA A 52 9.02 -16.19 -1.33
C ALA A 52 8.10 -17.02 -0.41
N ASP A 53 8.03 -18.35 -0.63
CA ASP A 53 7.26 -19.28 0.22
C ASP A 53 7.81 -19.34 1.66
N GLU A 54 9.14 -19.30 1.82
CA GLU A 54 9.78 -19.26 3.13
C GLU A 54 9.39 -17.99 3.91
N VAL A 55 9.53 -16.81 3.30
CA VAL A 55 9.20 -15.54 3.97
C VAL A 55 7.72 -15.41 4.26
N ASP A 56 6.83 -15.87 3.35
CA ASP A 56 5.37 -15.85 3.58
C ASP A 56 4.97 -16.67 4.81
N LYS A 57 5.53 -17.88 4.96
CA LYS A 57 5.26 -18.74 6.11
C LYS A 57 5.66 -18.09 7.44
N VAL A 58 6.79 -17.42 7.47
CA VAL A 58 7.30 -16.75 8.68
C VAL A 58 6.48 -15.49 8.99
N THR A 59 6.20 -14.67 7.98
CA THR A 59 5.34 -13.49 8.09
C THR A 59 3.97 -13.86 8.65
N LYS A 60 3.31 -14.87 8.08
CA LYS A 60 2.02 -15.38 8.55
C LYS A 60 2.03 -15.79 10.03
N LEU A 61 3.14 -16.35 10.50
CA LEU A 61 3.24 -16.85 11.87
C LEU A 61 3.48 -15.73 12.89
N TYR A 62 4.26 -14.71 12.52
CA TYR A 62 4.76 -13.73 13.49
C TYR A 62 4.21 -12.32 13.32
N GLU A 63 3.52 -12.02 12.20
CA GLU A 63 3.02 -10.69 11.90
C GLU A 63 1.47 -10.62 11.83
N PRO A 64 0.77 -10.63 12.97
CA PRO A 64 -0.69 -10.54 12.96
C PRO A 64 -1.22 -9.21 12.40
N GLY A 65 -0.37 -8.19 12.29
CA GLY A 65 -0.70 -6.90 11.66
C GLY A 65 -0.64 -6.92 10.12
N MET A 66 -0.05 -7.96 9.52
CA MET A 66 -0.13 -8.25 8.09
C MET A 66 -1.44 -8.98 7.81
N LEU A 67 -2.42 -8.30 7.21
CA LEU A 67 -3.79 -8.81 7.03
C LEU A 67 -3.98 -9.56 5.71
N PHE A 68 -3.11 -9.32 4.77
CA PHE A 68 -3.09 -9.96 3.46
C PHE A 68 -1.65 -9.93 2.93
N HIS A 69 -1.17 -11.08 2.43
CA HIS A 69 0.19 -11.21 1.92
C HIS A 69 0.20 -12.25 0.80
N ASN A 70 0.14 -11.80 -0.44
CA ASN A 70 0.11 -12.68 -1.61
C ASN A 70 1.24 -12.35 -2.57
N PHE A 71 1.84 -13.41 -3.10
CA PHE A 71 2.84 -13.32 -4.16
C PHE A 71 2.23 -13.80 -5.47
N ASP A 72 1.94 -12.88 -6.38
CA ASP A 72 1.21 -13.13 -7.61
C ASP A 72 2.11 -12.97 -8.83
N ALA A 73 1.97 -13.89 -9.80
CA ALA A 73 2.66 -13.80 -11.08
C ALA A 73 2.05 -12.70 -11.96
N ASP A 74 2.89 -11.95 -12.67
CA ASP A 74 2.46 -10.97 -13.67
C ASP A 74 1.96 -11.73 -14.92
N PRO A 75 0.71 -11.53 -15.36
CA PRO A 75 0.16 -12.24 -16.51
C PRO A 75 0.85 -11.90 -17.84
N ASP A 76 1.48 -10.73 -17.93
CA ASP A 76 2.11 -10.20 -19.14
C ASP A 76 3.64 -10.36 -19.14
N ASN A 77 4.23 -10.72 -17.98
CA ASN A 77 5.68 -10.91 -17.84
C ASN A 77 6.01 -12.18 -17.04
N LYS A 78 6.51 -13.21 -17.71
CA LYS A 78 6.87 -14.50 -17.08
C LYS A 78 7.93 -14.42 -15.98
N LEU A 79 8.68 -13.33 -15.91
CA LEU A 79 9.68 -13.05 -14.88
C LEU A 79 9.19 -12.01 -13.86
N GLY A 80 8.00 -11.44 -14.09
CA GLY A 80 7.39 -10.43 -13.25
C GLY A 80 6.55 -11.06 -12.13
N PHE A 81 6.67 -10.49 -10.93
CA PHE A 81 5.87 -10.86 -9.77
C PHE A 81 5.53 -9.64 -8.94
N ASN A 82 4.47 -9.76 -8.13
CA ASN A 82 4.06 -8.73 -7.20
C ASN A 82 3.78 -9.34 -5.84
N TRP A 83 4.32 -8.74 -4.77
CA TRP A 83 3.72 -8.85 -3.46
C TRP A 83 2.55 -7.87 -3.37
N THR A 84 1.38 -8.35 -3.02
CA THR A 84 0.23 -7.53 -2.63
C THR A 84 0.02 -7.70 -1.15
N GLU A 85 0.13 -6.62 -0.39
CA GLU A 85 0.17 -6.63 1.06
C GLU A 85 -0.86 -5.65 1.63
N VAL A 86 -1.54 -6.04 2.69
CA VAL A 86 -2.43 -5.15 3.45
C VAL A 86 -1.98 -5.15 4.91
N TYR A 87 -1.64 -3.99 5.40
CA TYR A 87 -1.24 -3.77 6.79
C TYR A 87 -2.38 -3.16 7.60
N SER A 88 -2.49 -3.54 8.86
CA SER A 88 -3.48 -2.97 9.78
C SER A 88 -3.19 -1.50 10.14
N ASN A 89 -1.92 -1.11 10.12
CA ASN A 89 -1.44 0.24 10.44
C ASN A 89 0.06 0.36 10.12
N SER A 90 0.62 1.55 10.31
CA SER A 90 2.04 1.83 10.06
C SER A 90 3.02 1.04 10.96
N GLU A 91 2.63 0.74 12.20
CA GLU A 91 3.47 -0.04 13.12
C GLU A 91 3.69 -1.46 12.59
N ALA A 92 2.65 -2.07 12.00
CA ALA A 92 2.76 -3.38 11.35
C ALA A 92 3.76 -3.37 10.19
N LEU A 93 3.78 -2.31 9.37
CA LEU A 93 4.78 -2.15 8.30
C LEU A 93 6.20 -2.01 8.86
N VAL A 94 6.38 -1.17 9.89
CA VAL A 94 7.69 -1.02 10.53
C VAL A 94 8.18 -2.36 11.08
N THR A 95 7.29 -3.12 11.74
CA THR A 95 7.60 -4.47 12.24
C THR A 95 8.09 -5.38 11.11
N HIS A 96 7.38 -5.42 9.96
CA HIS A 96 7.77 -6.21 8.81
C HIS A 96 9.15 -5.79 8.26
N LEU A 97 9.34 -4.51 7.99
CA LEU A 97 10.57 -4.00 7.38
C LEU A 97 11.82 -4.10 8.27
N THR A 98 11.64 -4.28 9.57
CA THR A 98 12.73 -4.43 10.54
C THR A 98 12.96 -5.87 11.02
N ALA A 99 12.12 -6.80 10.59
CA ALA A 99 12.26 -8.20 10.94
C ALA A 99 13.48 -8.85 10.25
N ASP A 100 14.26 -9.61 10.98
CA ASP A 100 15.50 -10.26 10.48
C ASP A 100 15.23 -11.12 9.23
N TYR A 101 14.13 -11.87 9.21
CA TYR A 101 13.77 -12.72 8.06
C TYR A 101 13.36 -11.91 6.82
N ALA A 102 12.74 -10.73 6.99
CA ALA A 102 12.42 -9.84 5.87
C ALA A 102 13.70 -9.22 5.29
N LEU A 103 14.64 -8.83 6.15
CA LEU A 103 15.96 -8.33 5.74
C LEU A 103 16.77 -9.43 5.04
N GLU A 104 16.72 -10.67 5.51
CA GLU A 104 17.34 -11.83 4.85
C GLU A 104 16.72 -12.08 3.47
N TYR A 105 15.37 -12.01 3.35
CA TYR A 105 14.69 -12.11 2.06
C TYR A 105 15.16 -11.03 1.08
N VAL A 106 15.26 -9.76 1.51
CA VAL A 106 15.78 -8.67 0.68
C VAL A 106 17.23 -8.94 0.23
N GLY A 107 18.04 -9.52 1.09
CA GLY A 107 19.40 -9.96 0.73
C GLY A 107 19.40 -11.01 -0.40
N LYS A 108 18.61 -12.08 -0.26
CA LYS A 108 18.42 -13.13 -1.27
C LYS A 108 17.79 -12.58 -2.56
N HIS A 109 16.83 -11.64 -2.44
CA HIS A 109 16.22 -10.95 -3.58
C HIS A 109 17.29 -10.31 -4.50
N ASN A 110 18.24 -9.59 -3.93
CA ASN A 110 19.29 -8.91 -4.70
C ASN A 110 20.15 -9.86 -5.54
N GLU A 111 20.26 -11.12 -5.14
CA GLU A 111 20.98 -12.16 -5.89
C GLU A 111 20.13 -12.72 -7.04
N LEU A 112 18.82 -12.84 -6.86
CA LEU A 112 17.92 -13.59 -7.74
C LEU A 112 17.06 -12.70 -8.65
N ALA A 113 16.97 -11.40 -8.39
CA ALA A 113 16.10 -10.47 -9.14
C ALA A 113 16.88 -9.26 -9.68
N ASP A 114 16.28 -8.62 -10.70
CA ASP A 114 16.85 -7.47 -11.40
C ASP A 114 16.21 -6.14 -10.97
N SER A 115 15.00 -6.20 -10.42
CA SER A 115 14.27 -4.99 -10.02
C SER A 115 13.38 -5.24 -8.82
N PHE A 116 13.20 -4.20 -8.02
CA PHE A 116 12.25 -4.14 -6.93
C PHE A 116 11.76 -2.70 -6.77
N SER A 117 10.46 -2.47 -6.68
CA SER A 117 9.87 -1.16 -6.45
C SER A 117 8.64 -1.25 -5.58
N ILE A 118 8.37 -0.22 -4.79
CA ILE A 118 7.29 -0.20 -3.80
C ILE A 118 6.30 0.91 -4.14
N GLU A 119 5.01 0.58 -4.10
CA GLU A 119 3.90 1.53 -4.16
C GLU A 119 3.04 1.36 -2.91
N ILE A 120 2.75 2.45 -2.17
CA ILE A 120 1.88 2.42 -0.99
C ILE A 120 0.68 3.35 -1.20
N TYR A 121 -0.51 2.81 -0.89
CA TYR A 121 -1.80 3.48 -1.04
C TYR A 121 -2.45 3.63 0.33
N GLY A 122 -2.40 4.82 0.89
CA GLY A 122 -2.93 5.15 2.21
C GLY A 122 -2.04 6.11 2.97
N ASP A 123 -2.37 6.37 4.22
CA ASP A 123 -1.62 7.29 5.07
C ASP A 123 -0.66 6.53 5.97
N LEU A 124 0.59 7.00 6.02
CA LEU A 124 1.67 6.41 6.81
C LEU A 124 2.16 7.39 7.87
N SER A 125 2.59 6.83 9.00
CA SER A 125 3.40 7.57 9.96
C SER A 125 4.76 7.97 9.36
N LYS A 126 5.38 9.01 9.93
CA LYS A 126 6.72 9.41 9.51
C LYS A 126 7.73 8.28 9.68
N GLU A 127 7.64 7.51 10.76
CA GLU A 127 8.51 6.37 11.03
C GLU A 127 8.43 5.31 9.94
N ALA A 128 7.22 4.95 9.50
CA ALA A 128 7.03 4.00 8.42
C ALA A 128 7.57 4.52 7.08
N ILE A 129 7.39 5.81 6.79
CA ILE A 129 7.98 6.44 5.59
C ILE A 129 9.51 6.35 5.64
N ASP A 130 10.11 6.71 6.78
CA ASP A 130 11.57 6.67 6.96
C ASP A 130 12.10 5.23 6.82
N ALA A 131 11.38 4.22 7.34
CA ALA A 131 11.74 2.80 7.19
C ALA A 131 11.73 2.37 5.72
N VAL A 132 10.68 2.70 4.95
CA VAL A 132 10.60 2.38 3.51
C VAL A 132 11.73 3.07 2.73
N LEU A 133 11.97 4.36 2.99
CA LEU A 133 13.05 5.11 2.35
C LEU A 133 14.43 4.53 2.69
N GLY A 134 14.59 3.98 3.89
CA GLY A 134 15.81 3.30 4.34
C GLY A 134 16.19 2.08 3.52
N LEU A 135 15.24 1.44 2.82
CA LEU A 135 15.52 0.33 1.89
C LEU A 135 16.27 0.77 0.63
N GLY A 136 16.27 2.06 0.28
CA GLY A 136 16.91 2.59 -0.93
C GLY A 136 16.25 2.14 -2.25
N LEU A 137 15.03 1.63 -2.20
CA LEU A 137 14.26 1.16 -3.35
C LEU A 137 13.46 2.28 -4.01
N PRO A 138 13.14 2.20 -5.32
CA PRO A 138 12.14 3.05 -5.95
C PRO A 138 10.81 2.99 -5.19
N PHE A 139 10.31 4.14 -4.75
CA PHE A 139 9.15 4.25 -3.88
C PHE A 139 8.15 5.30 -4.38
N LYS A 140 6.86 4.95 -4.39
CA LYS A 140 5.75 5.87 -4.63
C LYS A 140 4.75 5.80 -3.49
N HIS A 141 4.42 6.95 -2.92
CA HIS A 141 3.43 7.07 -1.85
C HIS A 141 2.18 7.82 -2.33
N PHE A 142 1.07 7.12 -2.44
CA PHE A 142 -0.25 7.66 -2.79
C PHE A 142 -1.00 8.02 -1.50
N LYS A 143 -0.53 9.08 -0.83
CA LYS A 143 -1.02 9.52 0.49
C LYS A 143 -2.46 10.06 0.43
N THR A 144 -2.84 10.78 -0.64
CA THR A 144 -4.09 11.52 -0.67
C THR A 144 -5.19 10.76 -1.39
N THR A 145 -6.14 10.22 -0.65
CA THR A 145 -7.38 9.67 -1.19
C THR A 145 -8.30 10.82 -1.63
N ARG A 146 -8.68 10.82 -2.92
CA ARG A 146 -9.63 11.79 -3.47
C ARG A 146 -11.07 11.32 -3.37
N VAL A 147 -11.29 10.02 -3.56
CA VAL A 147 -12.58 9.35 -3.43
C VAL A 147 -12.33 7.94 -2.89
N GLY A 148 -13.00 7.56 -1.81
CA GLY A 148 -12.85 6.23 -1.25
C GLY A 148 -13.13 6.22 0.25
N TYR A 149 -13.06 5.02 0.82
CA TYR A 149 -13.19 4.80 2.27
C TYR A 149 -12.45 3.53 2.69
N VAL A 150 -12.12 3.44 3.98
CA VAL A 150 -11.63 2.22 4.64
C VAL A 150 -12.68 1.76 5.65
N ARG A 151 -13.00 0.46 5.67
CA ARG A 151 -13.89 -0.15 6.67
C ARG A 151 -13.05 -0.71 7.82
N GLU A 152 -12.54 0.15 8.66
CA GLU A 152 -11.60 -0.18 9.75
C GLU A 152 -12.09 -1.33 10.65
N ASN A 153 -13.39 -1.39 10.95
CA ASN A 153 -13.97 -2.42 11.80
C ASN A 153 -14.03 -3.82 11.14
N LYS A 154 -13.66 -3.96 9.87
CA LYS A 154 -13.57 -5.23 9.16
C LYS A 154 -12.15 -5.79 9.11
N PHE A 155 -11.18 -4.99 9.53
CA PHE A 155 -9.77 -5.38 9.63
C PHE A 155 -9.33 -5.60 11.10
N LYS A 156 -10.28 -5.87 11.98
CA LYS A 156 -10.04 -6.15 13.40
C LYS A 156 -10.30 -7.62 13.69
#